data_2447609fa28469313ea2313a1246080e
#
_entry.id   2447609fa28469313ea2313a1246080e
#
_cell.length_a   1.000
_cell.length_b   1.000
_cell.length_c   1.000
_cell.angle_alpha   90.00
_cell.angle_beta   90.00
_cell.angle_gamma   90.00
#
_symmetry.space_group_name_H-M   'P 1'
#
loop_
_entity.id
_entity.type
_entity.pdbx_description
1 polymer ?
#
loop_
_entity_poly.entity_id
_entity_poly.type
_entity_poly.pdbx_seq_one_letter_code
_entity_poly.pdbx_strand_id
1 'polypeptide(L)'
;MEGGAYYVSFFLYLCARNKMDMNIENKLLTAVVHGIKALYGQEVPPSQVQLQKTKKEFQGHLTLVVFPFLKLSKKGPEQTATEIGEYLKTNEPAIASYNVIKGFLNLTIESAEWIALLNAIHAEPAYGIVEPTSDSPLVMIEYSSPNTNKPLHLGHVRNNLLGHALANVMQANGNRVVKTNIVNDRGIHICKSMLAWQKYGNGQTPASTG
;
A
#
# COMPACT_ATOMS: atom_id res chain seq x y z
N MET A 1 16.30 11.88 -16.31
CA MET A 1 15.96 11.85 -14.87
C MET A 1 14.43 11.92 -14.68
N GLU A 2 13.71 10.90 -15.15
CA GLU A 2 12.21 10.88 -15.10
C GLU A 2 11.66 9.64 -14.37
N GLY A 3 12.50 8.89 -13.68
CA GLY A 3 12.07 7.66 -12.99
C GLY A 3 11.36 7.85 -11.64
N GLY A 4 11.47 9.02 -11.01
CA GLY A 4 10.92 9.25 -9.67
C GLY A 4 9.41 9.49 -9.61
N ALA A 5 8.85 10.07 -10.65
CA ALA A 5 7.42 10.42 -10.70
C ALA A 5 6.50 9.19 -10.84
N TYR A 6 6.98 8.14 -11.50
CA TYR A 6 6.21 6.90 -11.69
C TYR A 6 6.06 6.10 -10.39
N TYR A 7 7.07 6.08 -9.51
CA TYR A 7 7.01 5.37 -8.24
C TYR A 7 6.04 6.01 -7.24
N VAL A 8 6.02 7.34 -7.16
CA VAL A 8 5.09 8.07 -6.27
C VAL A 8 3.66 7.95 -6.78
N SER A 9 3.43 8.06 -8.09
CA SER A 9 2.11 7.87 -8.71
C SER A 9 1.60 6.44 -8.55
N PHE A 10 2.48 5.43 -8.65
CA PHE A 10 2.14 4.03 -8.46
C PHE A 10 1.76 3.71 -7.00
N PHE A 11 2.49 4.26 -6.03
CA PHE A 11 2.18 4.09 -4.61
C PHE A 11 0.87 4.78 -4.22
N LEU A 12 0.63 5.99 -4.72
CA LEU A 12 -0.65 6.70 -4.54
C LEU A 12 -1.80 5.98 -5.25
N TYR A 13 -1.56 5.38 -6.41
CA TYR A 13 -2.56 4.58 -7.13
C TYR A 13 -2.92 3.29 -6.37
N LEU A 14 -1.96 2.63 -5.75
CA LEU A 14 -2.18 1.47 -4.89
C LEU A 14 -2.99 1.84 -3.62
N CYS A 15 -2.71 3.01 -3.02
CA CYS A 15 -3.47 3.52 -1.87
C CYS A 15 -4.90 3.96 -2.23
N ALA A 16 -5.10 4.55 -3.42
CA ALA A 16 -6.41 5.05 -3.85
C ALA A 16 -7.41 3.94 -4.24
N ARG A 17 -6.94 2.73 -4.54
CA ARG A 17 -7.78 1.62 -5.00
C ARG A 17 -8.34 0.74 -3.89
N ASN A 18 -7.84 0.87 -2.67
CA ASN A 18 -8.41 0.19 -1.51
C ASN A 18 -9.72 0.87 -1.06
N LYS A 19 -10.81 0.56 -1.75
CA LYS A 19 -12.17 0.77 -1.28
C LYS A 19 -12.46 -0.18 -0.11
N MET A 20 -11.85 0.09 1.03
CA MET A 20 -12.36 -0.47 2.26
C MET A 20 -12.97 0.66 3.08
N ASP A 21 -14.30 0.71 3.05
CA ASP A 21 -15.15 1.69 3.77
C ASP A 21 -15.06 1.59 5.30
N MET A 22 -14.11 0.84 5.84
CA MET A 22 -13.81 0.74 7.26
C MET A 22 -12.60 1.57 7.67
N ASN A 23 -12.22 2.55 6.85
CA ASN A 23 -11.07 3.37 7.15
C ASN A 23 -11.47 4.49 8.12
N ILE A 24 -10.97 4.41 9.35
CA ILE A 24 -11.16 5.43 10.37
C ILE A 24 -10.75 6.83 9.89
N GLU A 25 -9.79 6.91 8.96
CA GLU A 25 -9.37 8.15 8.33
C GLU A 25 -10.50 8.77 7.50
N ASN A 26 -11.24 7.99 6.72
CA ASN A 26 -12.37 8.45 5.94
C ASN A 26 -13.54 8.92 6.82
N LYS A 27 -13.80 8.19 7.92
CA LYS A 27 -14.80 8.58 8.92
C LYS A 27 -14.45 9.95 9.52
N LEU A 28 -13.21 10.12 9.95
CA LEU A 28 -12.72 11.38 10.51
C LEU A 28 -12.66 12.50 9.47
N LEU A 29 -12.27 12.21 8.23
CA LEU A 29 -12.28 13.19 7.15
C LEU A 29 -13.69 13.75 6.94
N THR A 30 -14.69 12.87 6.89
CA THR A 30 -16.10 13.27 6.75
C THR A 30 -16.55 14.09 7.96
N ALA A 31 -16.21 13.68 9.17
CA ALA A 31 -16.52 14.41 10.41
C ALA A 31 -15.89 15.81 10.44
N VAL A 32 -14.64 15.93 9.98
CA VAL A 32 -13.95 17.25 9.88
C VAL A 32 -14.65 18.17 8.87
N VAL A 33 -15.01 17.66 7.68
CA VAL A 33 -15.73 18.44 6.67
C VAL A 33 -17.05 18.96 7.22
N HIS A 34 -17.83 18.08 7.88
CA HIS A 34 -19.07 18.46 8.52
C HIS A 34 -18.86 19.49 9.66
N GLY A 35 -17.81 19.30 10.46
CA GLY A 35 -17.46 20.22 11.55
C GLY A 35 -17.13 21.61 11.06
N ILE A 36 -16.33 21.71 9.99
CA ILE A 36 -15.98 23.00 9.38
C ILE A 36 -17.21 23.69 8.82
N LYS A 37 -18.11 22.96 8.17
CA LYS A 37 -19.39 23.50 7.68
C LYS A 37 -20.26 24.01 8.83
N ALA A 38 -20.36 23.23 9.92
CA ALA A 38 -21.16 23.60 11.09
C ALA A 38 -20.60 24.83 11.84
N LEU A 39 -19.27 24.89 12.00
CA LEU A 39 -18.61 25.96 12.76
C LEU A 39 -18.48 27.26 11.97
N TYR A 40 -18.20 27.18 10.66
CA TYR A 40 -17.82 28.36 9.86
C TYR A 40 -18.76 28.60 8.67
N GLY A 41 -19.79 27.78 8.47
CA GLY A 41 -20.80 27.97 7.41
C GLY A 41 -20.29 27.77 5.99
N GLN A 42 -19.10 27.20 5.80
CA GLN A 42 -18.48 27.01 4.50
C GLN A 42 -18.15 25.53 4.26
N GLU A 43 -18.40 25.08 3.03
CA GLU A 43 -18.01 23.74 2.61
C GLU A 43 -16.54 23.73 2.16
N VAL A 44 -15.80 22.73 2.61
CA VAL A 44 -14.43 22.45 2.18
C VAL A 44 -14.38 21.13 1.45
N PRO A 45 -13.65 21.05 0.31
CA PRO A 45 -13.49 19.77 -0.35
C PRO A 45 -12.63 18.84 0.51
N PRO A 46 -12.91 17.53 0.52
CA PRO A 46 -12.13 16.55 1.28
C PRO A 46 -10.62 16.59 1.02
N SER A 47 -10.20 17.02 -0.17
CA SER A 47 -8.80 17.18 -0.55
C SER A 47 -8.03 18.25 0.24
N GLN A 48 -8.72 19.16 0.91
CA GLN A 48 -8.11 20.17 1.80
C GLN A 48 -7.90 19.66 3.22
N VAL A 49 -8.58 18.55 3.60
CA VAL A 49 -8.43 17.94 4.92
C VAL A 49 -7.19 17.04 4.92
N GLN A 50 -6.15 17.48 5.62
CA GLN A 50 -4.90 16.72 5.73
C GLN A 50 -4.84 16.03 7.09
N LEU A 51 -5.06 14.72 7.08
CA LEU A 51 -4.83 13.82 8.22
C LEU A 51 -3.48 13.14 8.04
N GLN A 52 -2.70 13.07 9.13
CA GLN A 52 -1.42 12.37 9.15
C GLN A 52 -1.24 11.65 10.47
N LYS A 53 -0.37 10.64 10.49
CA LYS A 53 -0.05 9.94 11.72
C LYS A 53 0.59 10.89 12.74
N THR A 54 0.12 10.90 13.97
CA THR A 54 0.70 11.69 15.05
C THR A 54 2.16 11.28 15.29
N LYS A 55 3.04 12.24 15.49
CA LYS A 55 4.45 11.98 15.82
C LYS A 55 4.55 11.29 17.18
N LYS A 56 5.55 10.42 17.34
CA LYS A 56 5.72 9.59 18.53
C LYS A 56 5.86 10.36 19.84
N GLU A 57 6.37 11.59 19.78
CA GLU A 57 6.54 12.48 20.95
C GLU A 57 5.24 13.14 21.44
N PHE A 58 4.14 13.03 20.66
CA PHE A 58 2.85 13.64 21.00
C PHE A 58 1.78 12.57 21.26
N GLN A 59 0.86 12.90 22.17
CA GLN A 59 -0.32 12.07 22.40
C GLN A 59 -1.30 12.18 21.24
N GLY A 60 -1.89 11.05 20.83
CA GLY A 60 -2.85 10.95 19.73
C GLY A 60 -2.46 9.89 18.72
N HIS A 61 -3.40 9.55 17.85
CA HIS A 61 -3.23 8.58 16.78
C HIS A 61 -3.12 9.27 15.42
N LEU A 62 -3.98 10.26 15.16
CA LEU A 62 -4.02 11.04 13.93
C LEU A 62 -3.96 12.53 14.25
N THR A 63 -3.27 13.29 13.38
CA THR A 63 -3.12 14.73 13.47
C THR A 63 -3.80 15.39 12.29
N LEU A 64 -4.72 16.31 12.57
CA LEU A 64 -5.31 17.21 11.59
C LEU A 64 -4.48 18.48 11.47
N VAL A 65 -4.11 18.85 10.26
CA VAL A 65 -3.43 20.12 9.93
C VAL A 65 -4.50 21.20 9.76
N VAL A 66 -4.58 22.16 10.69
CA VAL A 66 -5.65 23.17 10.67
C VAL A 66 -5.34 24.43 9.87
N PHE A 67 -4.10 24.61 9.43
CA PHE A 67 -3.66 25.83 8.72
C PHE A 67 -4.51 26.20 7.48
N PRO A 68 -5.00 25.23 6.66
CA PRO A 68 -5.88 25.56 5.54
C PRO A 68 -7.19 26.24 5.94
N PHE A 69 -7.65 26.06 7.20
CA PHE A 69 -8.94 26.55 7.70
C PHE A 69 -8.87 27.90 8.41
N LEU A 70 -7.67 28.47 8.61
CA LEU A 70 -7.51 29.75 9.30
C LEU A 70 -8.23 30.90 8.60
N LYS A 71 -8.30 30.89 7.28
CA LYS A 71 -9.05 31.89 6.51
C LYS A 71 -10.54 31.83 6.75
N LEU A 72 -11.08 30.64 7.08
CA LEU A 72 -12.50 30.41 7.35
C LEU A 72 -12.84 30.80 8.79
N SER A 73 -12.02 30.37 9.74
CA SER A 73 -12.20 30.66 11.16
C SER A 73 -11.95 32.11 11.51
N LYS A 74 -11.09 32.81 10.76
CA LYS A 74 -10.57 34.14 11.06
C LYS A 74 -9.92 34.24 12.46
N LYS A 75 -9.38 33.13 12.95
CA LYS A 75 -8.78 32.98 14.30
C LYS A 75 -7.37 32.43 14.19
N GLY A 76 -6.66 32.46 15.31
CA GLY A 76 -5.32 31.89 15.41
C GLY A 76 -5.34 30.35 15.27
N PRO A 77 -4.19 29.72 14.92
CA PRO A 77 -4.11 28.28 14.68
C PRO A 77 -4.57 27.43 15.88
N GLU A 78 -4.16 27.80 17.08
CA GLU A 78 -4.52 27.06 18.30
C GLU A 78 -6.01 27.19 18.63
N GLN A 79 -6.58 28.38 18.48
CA GLN A 79 -8.01 28.61 18.66
C GLN A 79 -8.86 27.81 17.66
N THR A 80 -8.46 27.84 16.38
CA THR A 80 -9.13 27.08 15.32
C THR A 80 -9.06 25.57 15.58
N ALA A 81 -7.89 25.07 15.99
CA ALA A 81 -7.71 23.67 16.34
C ALA A 81 -8.56 23.27 17.55
N THR A 82 -8.65 24.11 18.58
CA THR A 82 -9.48 23.85 19.75
C THR A 82 -10.97 23.77 19.40
N GLU A 83 -11.48 24.72 18.63
CA GLU A 83 -12.89 24.72 18.21
C GLU A 83 -13.27 23.49 17.38
N ILE A 84 -12.40 23.13 16.42
CA ILE A 84 -12.60 21.92 15.64
C ILE A 84 -12.53 20.67 16.54
N GLY A 85 -11.55 20.64 17.47
CA GLY A 85 -11.38 19.54 18.42
C GLY A 85 -12.57 19.34 19.34
N GLU A 86 -13.12 20.41 19.91
CA GLU A 86 -14.34 20.37 20.74
C GLU A 86 -15.55 19.88 19.95
N TYR A 87 -15.72 20.41 18.73
CA TYR A 87 -16.81 19.96 17.87
C TYR A 87 -16.71 18.46 17.58
N LEU A 88 -15.53 18.00 17.18
CA LEU A 88 -15.31 16.60 16.83
C LEU A 88 -15.51 15.70 18.05
N LYS A 89 -14.97 16.07 19.22
CA LYS A 89 -15.13 15.30 20.45
C LYS A 89 -16.60 15.16 20.89
N THR A 90 -17.41 16.21 20.62
CA THR A 90 -18.83 16.22 21.00
C THR A 90 -19.69 15.44 20.01
N ASN A 91 -19.36 15.49 18.72
CA ASN A 91 -20.24 14.99 17.66
C ASN A 91 -19.75 13.70 17.01
N GLU A 92 -18.50 13.27 17.24
CA GLU A 92 -17.92 12.04 16.67
C GLU A 92 -17.52 11.06 17.77
N PRO A 93 -18.32 10.02 18.02
CA PRO A 93 -18.06 9.03 19.09
C PRO A 93 -16.73 8.27 18.92
N ALA A 94 -16.17 8.26 17.71
CA ALA A 94 -14.88 7.63 17.46
C ALA A 94 -13.70 8.37 18.11
N ILE A 95 -13.93 9.59 18.66
CA ILE A 95 -12.86 10.41 19.22
C ILE A 95 -12.95 10.42 20.76
N ALA A 96 -11.99 9.77 21.40
CA ALA A 96 -11.85 9.72 22.86
C ALA A 96 -11.43 11.08 23.45
N SER A 97 -10.43 11.68 22.85
CA SER A 97 -9.85 12.95 23.30
C SER A 97 -9.07 13.63 22.19
N TYR A 98 -8.73 14.89 22.42
CA TYR A 98 -7.84 15.63 21.50
C TYR A 98 -6.82 16.45 22.29
N ASN A 99 -5.74 16.81 21.60
CA ASN A 99 -4.68 17.68 22.11
C ASN A 99 -4.23 18.63 21.00
N VAL A 100 -4.02 19.92 21.37
CA VAL A 100 -3.59 20.95 20.41
C VAL A 100 -2.15 21.35 20.73
N ILE A 101 -1.28 21.29 19.74
CA ILE A 101 0.13 21.66 19.84
C ILE A 101 0.50 22.51 18.63
N LYS A 102 0.77 23.79 18.84
CA LYS A 102 1.22 24.73 17.80
C LYS A 102 0.35 24.72 16.54
N GLY A 103 -0.98 24.64 16.72
CA GLY A 103 -1.93 24.59 15.60
C GLY A 103 -2.07 23.24 14.90
N PHE A 104 -1.52 22.18 15.47
CA PHE A 104 -1.80 20.79 15.07
C PHE A 104 -2.80 20.18 16.03
N LEU A 105 -3.90 19.65 15.50
CA LEU A 105 -4.93 18.99 16.26
C LEU A 105 -4.68 17.47 16.27
N ASN A 106 -4.18 16.97 17.37
CA ASN A 106 -3.92 15.52 17.56
C ASN A 106 -5.17 14.86 18.14
N LEU A 107 -5.68 13.85 17.46
CA LEU A 107 -6.89 13.12 17.81
C LEU A 107 -6.54 11.75 18.38
N THR A 108 -7.12 11.40 19.51
CA THR A 108 -7.06 10.06 20.10
C THR A 108 -8.35 9.33 19.75
N ILE A 109 -8.23 8.20 19.09
CA ILE A 109 -9.34 7.37 18.65
C ILE A 109 -9.78 6.44 19.78
N GLU A 110 -11.07 6.23 19.92
CA GLU A 110 -11.64 5.30 20.89
C GLU A 110 -11.16 3.87 20.67
N SER A 111 -10.89 3.15 21.75
CA SER A 111 -10.44 1.76 21.70
C SER A 111 -11.46 0.84 21.03
N ALA A 112 -12.75 1.16 21.13
CA ALA A 112 -13.82 0.41 20.47
C ALA A 112 -13.69 0.40 18.95
N GLU A 113 -13.23 1.49 18.34
CA GLU A 113 -13.01 1.57 16.88
C GLU A 113 -11.89 0.62 16.43
N TRP A 114 -10.80 0.53 17.22
CA TRP A 114 -9.72 -0.41 16.92
C TRP A 114 -10.14 -1.87 17.07
N ILE A 115 -10.95 -2.17 18.09
CA ILE A 115 -11.51 -3.51 18.29
C ILE A 115 -12.47 -3.86 17.16
N ALA A 116 -13.33 -2.93 16.75
CA ALA A 116 -14.24 -3.12 15.62
C ALA A 116 -13.45 -3.40 14.32
N LEU A 117 -12.38 -2.64 14.06
CA LEU A 117 -11.51 -2.86 12.91
C LEU A 117 -10.84 -4.25 12.97
N LEU A 118 -10.31 -4.63 14.14
CA LEU A 118 -9.68 -5.96 14.31
C LEU A 118 -10.68 -7.10 14.06
N ASN A 119 -11.90 -6.97 14.57
CA ASN A 119 -12.95 -7.96 14.34
C ASN A 119 -13.35 -8.03 12.85
N ALA A 120 -13.43 -6.91 12.15
CA ALA A 120 -13.70 -6.87 10.72
C ALA A 120 -12.58 -7.55 9.91
N ILE A 121 -11.31 -7.28 10.26
CA ILE A 121 -10.16 -7.96 9.66
C ILE A 121 -10.22 -9.48 9.90
N HIS A 122 -10.56 -9.87 11.11
CA HIS A 122 -10.69 -11.30 11.47
C HIS A 122 -11.84 -12.01 10.74
N ALA A 123 -12.94 -11.29 10.52
CA ALA A 123 -14.14 -11.85 9.85
C ALA A 123 -13.97 -11.98 8.34
N GLU A 124 -13.04 -11.25 7.74
CA GLU A 124 -12.81 -11.23 6.28
C GLU A 124 -11.46 -11.83 5.92
N PRO A 125 -11.40 -13.12 5.52
CA PRO A 125 -10.14 -13.80 5.17
C PRO A 125 -9.36 -13.13 4.03
N ALA A 126 -10.07 -12.44 3.13
CA ALA A 126 -9.48 -11.70 2.01
C ALA A 126 -9.25 -10.23 2.31
N TYR A 127 -9.27 -9.82 3.61
CA TYR A 127 -9.08 -8.43 3.99
C TYR A 127 -7.79 -7.85 3.41
N GLY A 128 -7.90 -6.74 2.68
CA GLY A 128 -6.77 -6.08 2.01
C GLY A 128 -6.44 -6.64 0.63
N ILE A 129 -7.12 -7.69 0.17
CA ILE A 129 -6.98 -8.23 -1.18
C ILE A 129 -8.07 -7.63 -2.07
N VAL A 130 -7.66 -7.17 -3.24
CA VAL A 130 -8.57 -6.67 -4.28
C VAL A 130 -8.64 -7.72 -5.38
N GLU A 131 -9.83 -8.29 -5.60
CA GLU A 131 -10.03 -9.24 -6.69
C GLU A 131 -9.95 -8.54 -8.05
N PRO A 132 -9.22 -9.10 -9.02
CA PRO A 132 -9.13 -8.52 -10.35
C PRO A 132 -10.45 -8.66 -11.12
N THR A 133 -10.80 -7.66 -11.90
CA THR A 133 -11.94 -7.66 -12.84
C THR A 133 -11.45 -7.80 -14.28
N SER A 134 -12.40 -7.93 -15.25
CA SER A 134 -12.07 -7.91 -16.69
C SER A 134 -11.29 -6.66 -17.11
N ASP A 135 -11.57 -5.53 -16.48
CA ASP A 135 -11.00 -4.23 -16.80
C ASP A 135 -9.70 -3.93 -16.03
N SER A 136 -9.32 -4.85 -15.13
CA SER A 136 -8.08 -4.72 -14.37
C SER A 136 -6.85 -4.76 -15.28
N PRO A 137 -5.82 -3.95 -15.00
CA PRO A 137 -4.56 -3.97 -15.75
C PRO A 137 -3.98 -5.38 -15.83
N LEU A 138 -3.49 -5.73 -17.03
CA LEU A 138 -2.74 -6.97 -17.23
C LEU A 138 -1.26 -6.69 -16.99
N VAL A 139 -0.66 -7.42 -16.05
CA VAL A 139 0.75 -7.31 -15.69
C VAL A 139 1.42 -8.64 -15.98
N MET A 140 2.43 -8.63 -16.84
CA MET A 140 3.28 -9.79 -17.12
C MET A 140 4.56 -9.67 -16.30
N ILE A 141 4.89 -10.74 -15.56
CA ILE A 141 6.11 -10.78 -14.73
C ILE A 141 6.92 -11.98 -15.14
N GLU A 142 8.09 -11.69 -15.72
CA GLU A 142 9.07 -12.72 -16.09
C GLU A 142 10.00 -12.98 -14.90
N TYR A 143 10.13 -14.23 -14.53
CA TYR A 143 11.11 -14.69 -13.55
C TYR A 143 11.35 -16.19 -13.71
N SER A 144 12.32 -16.75 -12.97
CA SER A 144 12.66 -18.17 -13.09
C SER A 144 13.16 -18.58 -14.49
N SER A 145 14.06 -17.76 -15.05
CA SER A 145 14.65 -17.96 -16.40
C SER A 145 16.15 -18.31 -16.29
N PRO A 146 16.55 -19.39 -15.59
CA PRO A 146 17.94 -19.79 -15.49
C PRO A 146 18.45 -20.39 -16.79
N ASN A 147 19.78 -20.36 -16.98
CA ASN A 147 20.40 -21.12 -18.05
C ASN A 147 20.19 -22.62 -17.81
N THR A 148 19.74 -23.35 -18.82
CA THR A 148 19.37 -24.78 -18.72
C THR A 148 20.56 -25.73 -18.57
N ASN A 149 21.78 -25.30 -18.91
CA ASN A 149 23.01 -26.10 -18.92
C ASN A 149 23.86 -25.93 -17.64
N LYS A 150 23.34 -25.32 -16.58
CA LYS A 150 24.04 -25.07 -15.31
C LYS A 150 23.19 -25.46 -14.12
N PRO A 151 23.79 -25.96 -13.04
CA PRO A 151 23.08 -26.18 -11.79
C PRO A 151 22.56 -24.86 -11.23
N LEU A 152 21.45 -24.94 -10.51
CA LEU A 152 20.87 -23.79 -9.82
C LEU A 152 21.74 -23.41 -8.62
N HIS A 153 21.77 -22.12 -8.30
CA HIS A 153 22.45 -21.59 -7.12
C HIS A 153 21.57 -20.56 -6.40
N LEU A 154 22.00 -20.08 -5.23
CA LEU A 154 21.21 -19.17 -4.39
C LEU A 154 20.74 -17.90 -5.12
N GLY A 155 21.49 -17.42 -6.12
CA GLY A 155 21.06 -16.29 -6.95
C GLY A 155 19.80 -16.57 -7.75
N HIS A 156 19.63 -17.79 -8.26
CA HIS A 156 18.39 -18.20 -8.94
C HIS A 156 17.22 -18.31 -7.96
N VAL A 157 17.46 -18.87 -6.76
CA VAL A 157 16.43 -18.95 -5.70
C VAL A 157 15.95 -17.56 -5.31
N ARG A 158 16.88 -16.61 -5.12
CA ARG A 158 16.55 -15.21 -4.83
C ARG A 158 15.67 -14.60 -5.92
N ASN A 159 16.02 -14.76 -7.19
CA ASN A 159 15.24 -14.21 -8.31
C ASN A 159 13.85 -14.83 -8.38
N ASN A 160 13.73 -16.14 -8.14
CA ASN A 160 12.45 -16.84 -8.10
C ASN A 160 11.56 -16.29 -6.98
N LEU A 161 12.10 -16.13 -5.77
CA LEU A 161 11.36 -15.59 -4.63
C LEU A 161 10.93 -14.14 -4.87
N LEU A 162 11.81 -13.30 -5.42
CA LEU A 162 11.48 -11.90 -5.73
C LEU A 162 10.38 -11.79 -6.78
N GLY A 163 10.50 -12.54 -7.88
CA GLY A 163 9.50 -12.53 -8.95
C GLY A 163 8.15 -13.06 -8.47
N HIS A 164 8.16 -14.15 -7.68
CA HIS A 164 6.94 -14.71 -7.09
C HIS A 164 6.28 -13.75 -6.10
N ALA A 165 7.05 -13.14 -5.19
CA ALA A 165 6.55 -12.17 -4.23
C ALA A 165 5.94 -10.96 -4.94
N LEU A 166 6.62 -10.41 -5.95
CA LEU A 166 6.11 -9.29 -6.74
C LEU A 166 4.79 -9.67 -7.44
N ALA A 167 4.73 -10.85 -8.06
CA ALA A 167 3.51 -11.32 -8.71
C ALA A 167 2.33 -11.42 -7.73
N ASN A 168 2.56 -11.95 -6.53
CA ASN A 168 1.52 -12.06 -5.50
C ASN A 168 1.06 -10.69 -5.00
N VAL A 169 1.98 -9.73 -4.78
CA VAL A 169 1.64 -8.35 -4.38
C VAL A 169 0.82 -7.67 -5.47
N MET A 170 1.21 -7.78 -6.74
CA MET A 170 0.47 -7.19 -7.85
C MET A 170 -0.92 -7.81 -7.99
N GLN A 171 -1.05 -9.12 -7.82
CA GLN A 171 -2.34 -9.82 -7.85
C GLN A 171 -3.22 -9.38 -6.68
N ALA A 172 -2.69 -9.32 -5.46
CA ALA A 172 -3.42 -8.86 -4.28
C ALA A 172 -3.92 -7.41 -4.40
N ASN A 173 -3.26 -6.61 -5.25
CA ASN A 173 -3.70 -5.24 -5.58
C ASN A 173 -4.69 -5.17 -6.77
N GLY A 174 -5.32 -6.28 -7.13
CA GLY A 174 -6.37 -6.32 -8.14
C GLY A 174 -5.87 -6.25 -9.59
N ASN A 175 -4.61 -6.56 -9.86
CA ASN A 175 -4.12 -6.71 -11.22
C ASN A 175 -4.30 -8.14 -11.70
N ARG A 176 -4.57 -8.31 -12.99
CA ARG A 176 -4.47 -9.61 -13.66
C ARG A 176 -3.00 -9.90 -13.91
N VAL A 177 -2.47 -10.97 -13.30
CA VAL A 177 -1.03 -11.27 -13.36
C VAL A 177 -0.79 -12.52 -14.19
N VAL A 178 0.10 -12.40 -15.18
CA VAL A 178 0.64 -13.53 -15.96
C VAL A 178 2.09 -13.74 -15.55
N LYS A 179 2.38 -14.93 -15.02
CA LYS A 179 3.73 -15.35 -14.66
C LYS A 179 4.35 -16.05 -15.86
N THR A 180 5.50 -15.59 -16.31
CA THR A 180 6.21 -16.12 -17.48
C THR A 180 7.64 -16.45 -17.15
N ASN A 181 8.23 -17.32 -17.96
CA ASN A 181 9.66 -17.57 -17.94
C ASN A 181 10.17 -17.76 -19.38
N ILE A 182 11.45 -17.47 -19.57
CA ILE A 182 12.13 -17.74 -20.83
C ILE A 182 13.01 -18.96 -20.65
N VAL A 183 12.80 -19.96 -21.49
CA VAL A 183 13.68 -21.12 -21.54
C VAL A 183 14.82 -20.84 -22.50
N ASN A 184 16.02 -20.78 -21.98
CA ASN A 184 17.23 -20.56 -22.79
C ASN A 184 17.78 -21.92 -23.28
N ASP A 185 17.30 -22.39 -24.40
CA ASP A 185 17.68 -23.65 -25.05
C ASP A 185 18.65 -23.47 -26.22
N ARG A 186 18.99 -22.22 -26.58
CA ARG A 186 19.90 -21.88 -27.66
C ARG A 186 20.91 -20.82 -27.28
N GLY A 187 22.17 -21.13 -27.46
CA GLY A 187 23.24 -20.18 -27.16
C GLY A 187 24.61 -20.86 -27.19
N ILE A 188 25.68 -20.07 -27.25
CA ILE A 188 27.06 -20.58 -27.44
C ILE A 188 27.48 -21.55 -26.33
N HIS A 189 27.07 -21.27 -25.08
CA HIS A 189 27.39 -22.14 -23.94
C HIS A 189 26.64 -23.46 -23.98
N ILE A 190 25.38 -23.43 -24.40
CA ILE A 190 24.55 -24.65 -24.57
C ILE A 190 25.14 -25.49 -25.73
N CYS A 191 25.45 -24.87 -26.85
CA CYS A 191 26.09 -25.56 -27.98
C CYS A 191 27.43 -26.21 -27.57
N LYS A 192 28.25 -25.54 -26.77
CA LYS A 192 29.50 -26.10 -26.23
C LYS A 192 29.24 -27.29 -25.31
N SER A 193 28.25 -27.22 -24.43
CA SER A 193 27.88 -28.33 -23.54
C SER A 193 27.35 -29.53 -24.32
N MET A 194 26.50 -29.28 -25.33
CA MET A 194 25.98 -30.35 -26.20
C MET A 194 27.11 -31.02 -27.00
N LEU A 195 28.02 -30.22 -27.56
CA LEU A 195 29.17 -30.75 -28.30
C LEU A 195 30.12 -31.57 -27.40
N ALA A 196 30.33 -31.09 -26.18
CA ALA A 196 31.15 -31.83 -25.20
C ALA A 196 30.48 -33.15 -24.82
N TRP A 197 29.16 -33.15 -24.56
CA TRP A 197 28.40 -34.35 -24.28
C TRP A 197 28.44 -35.35 -25.46
N GLN A 198 28.24 -34.86 -26.68
CA GLN A 198 28.29 -35.66 -27.88
C GLN A 198 29.66 -36.33 -28.08
N LYS A 199 30.76 -35.61 -27.80
CA LYS A 199 32.15 -36.12 -28.00
C LYS A 199 32.62 -36.99 -26.85
N TYR A 200 32.21 -36.74 -25.61
CA TYR A 200 32.82 -37.32 -24.43
C TYR A 200 31.82 -37.95 -23.47
N GLY A 201 30.51 -37.79 -23.70
CA GLY A 201 29.47 -38.23 -22.78
C GLY A 201 29.18 -39.73 -22.89
N ASN A 202 29.72 -40.46 -23.87
CA ASN A 202 29.57 -41.91 -24.03
C ASN A 202 28.13 -42.43 -23.91
N GLY A 203 27.15 -41.65 -24.37
CA GLY A 203 25.74 -41.98 -24.26
C GLY A 203 25.14 -41.84 -22.85
N GLN A 204 25.89 -41.34 -21.88
CA GLN A 204 25.39 -41.15 -20.52
C GLN A 204 24.27 -40.10 -20.49
N THR A 205 23.31 -40.32 -19.63
CA THR A 205 22.17 -39.43 -19.38
C THR A 205 22.09 -39.09 -17.89
N PRO A 206 21.37 -38.01 -17.48
CA PRO A 206 21.13 -37.74 -16.07
C PRO A 206 20.54 -38.95 -15.29
N ALA A 207 19.70 -39.73 -15.96
CA ALA A 207 19.13 -40.97 -15.38
C ALA A 207 20.15 -42.10 -15.15
N SER A 208 21.22 -42.11 -15.98
CA SER A 208 22.27 -43.18 -15.86
C SER A 208 23.42 -42.76 -14.92
N THR A 209 23.56 -41.47 -14.60
CA THR A 209 24.66 -40.94 -13.80
C THR A 209 24.26 -40.55 -12.38
N GLY A 210 22.95 -40.40 -12.09
CA GLY A 210 22.44 -40.02 -10.77
C GLY A 210 22.35 -38.51 -10.60
#